data_bf9f9a393c786e42007aa2f9aee9ca81
#
_entry.id   bf9f9a393c786e42007aa2f9aee9ca81
#
_cell.length_a   1.000
_cell.length_b   1.000
_cell.length_c   1.000
_cell.angle_alpha   90.00
_cell.angle_beta   90.00
_cell.angle_gamma   90.00
#
_symmetry.space_group_name_H-M   'P 1'
#
loop_
_entity.id
_entity.type
_entity.pdbx_description
1 polymer ?
#
loop_
_entity_poly.entity_id
_entity_poly.type
_entity_poly.pdbx_seq_one_letter_code
_entity_poly.pdbx_strand_id
1 'polypeptide(L)'
;MSTLTTTQKVTSVAAAVTAALAGYTTAQAQLEEIVVTATKKSESLQDIAGSVQALTEDTLKKANVVGMEDYAKLIPSMSYVNYTPGTGKVYFRGIADDNGTFISEESSALYLNEQPITQAGMAADVRMVDVNRIEALAGPQGTLYGSSAQSGAIRIITNKPDTSEFSAVGDMTLKMMGEGESSYDFSGVVNVPITDNFAIRAVGFTAEDGGFIDVVDGQSARFGLNNNSTFNPSVVRDDVNTFKSSGGRLAGQWDMDDGYYLVELATQKNSADGYSYFDPSVGDLQRVSFY
;
A
#
# COMPACT_ATOMS: atom_id res chain seq x y z
N MET A 1 -58.42 -30.96 -26.42
CA MET A 1 -57.32 -30.99 -25.45
C MET A 1 -56.56 -32.29 -25.66
N SER A 2 -55.43 -32.29 -26.36
CA SER A 2 -54.63 -33.51 -26.57
C SER A 2 -53.65 -33.66 -25.39
N THR A 3 -53.87 -34.69 -24.59
CA THR A 3 -52.99 -35.08 -23.49
C THR A 3 -51.76 -35.76 -24.09
N LEU A 4 -50.59 -35.10 -23.92
CA LEU A 4 -49.30 -35.71 -24.26
C LEU A 4 -49.09 -37.02 -23.48
N THR A 5 -48.75 -38.08 -24.20
CA THR A 5 -48.46 -39.39 -23.57
C THR A 5 -47.20 -39.30 -22.67
N THR A 6 -47.15 -40.14 -21.66
CA THR A 6 -46.06 -40.16 -20.65
C THR A 6 -44.67 -40.26 -21.30
N THR A 7 -44.54 -40.98 -22.42
CA THR A 7 -43.32 -41.13 -23.22
C THR A 7 -42.88 -39.81 -23.85
N GLN A 8 -43.79 -38.97 -24.35
CA GLN A 8 -43.45 -37.65 -24.93
C GLN A 8 -42.99 -36.66 -23.85
N LYS A 9 -43.51 -36.75 -22.61
CA LYS A 9 -43.07 -35.91 -21.52
C LYS A 9 -41.64 -36.27 -21.04
N VAL A 10 -41.30 -37.56 -21.00
CA VAL A 10 -39.97 -38.02 -20.61
C VAL A 10 -38.90 -37.60 -21.68
N THR A 11 -39.23 -37.72 -22.96
CA THR A 11 -38.33 -37.31 -24.06
C THR A 11 -38.06 -35.80 -24.05
N SER A 12 -39.08 -34.96 -23.76
CA SER A 12 -38.92 -33.53 -23.71
C SER A 12 -38.08 -33.06 -22.49
N VAL A 13 -38.22 -33.72 -21.37
CA VAL A 13 -37.39 -33.44 -20.15
C VAL A 13 -35.92 -33.86 -20.38
N ALA A 14 -35.72 -35.05 -20.99
CA ALA A 14 -34.36 -35.49 -21.33
C ALA A 14 -33.67 -34.54 -22.33
N ALA A 15 -34.35 -34.06 -23.33
CA ALA A 15 -33.84 -33.10 -24.30
C ALA A 15 -33.51 -31.75 -23.67
N ALA A 16 -34.34 -31.26 -22.72
CA ALA A 16 -34.09 -30.02 -22.01
C ALA A 16 -32.87 -30.12 -21.05
N VAL A 17 -32.70 -31.26 -20.38
CA VAL A 17 -31.53 -31.50 -19.52
C VAL A 17 -30.24 -31.60 -20.34
N THR A 18 -30.28 -32.27 -21.52
CA THR A 18 -29.13 -32.35 -22.40
C THR A 18 -28.76 -30.99 -22.98
N ALA A 19 -29.72 -30.16 -23.34
CA ALA A 19 -29.49 -28.77 -23.81
C ALA A 19 -28.93 -27.88 -22.68
N ALA A 20 -29.38 -28.05 -21.44
CA ALA A 20 -28.84 -27.34 -20.31
C ALA A 20 -27.38 -27.73 -19.96
N LEU A 21 -27.05 -29.02 -20.14
CA LEU A 21 -25.68 -29.51 -19.93
C LEU A 21 -24.72 -29.18 -21.07
N ALA A 22 -25.22 -29.02 -22.31
CA ALA A 22 -24.41 -28.61 -23.45
C ALA A 22 -24.04 -27.09 -23.40
N GLY A 23 -24.73 -26.30 -22.60
CA GLY A 23 -24.46 -24.86 -22.39
C GLY A 23 -23.37 -24.55 -21.42
N TYR A 24 -22.81 -25.52 -20.72
CA TYR A 24 -21.61 -25.30 -19.88
C TYR A 24 -20.39 -25.22 -20.81
N THR A 25 -20.18 -24.05 -21.44
CA THR A 25 -18.84 -23.68 -21.86
C THR A 25 -18.03 -23.63 -20.57
N THR A 26 -17.02 -24.49 -20.47
CA THR A 26 -16.00 -24.34 -19.44
C THR A 26 -15.47 -22.92 -19.57
N ALA A 27 -15.86 -22.03 -18.67
CA ALA A 27 -15.15 -20.79 -18.48
C ALA A 27 -13.72 -21.23 -18.10
N GLN A 28 -12.84 -21.30 -19.08
CA GLN A 28 -11.42 -21.34 -18.81
C GLN A 28 -11.17 -19.99 -18.13
N ALA A 29 -11.04 -20.03 -16.81
CA ALA A 29 -10.43 -18.96 -16.07
C ALA A 29 -9.03 -18.81 -16.68
N GLN A 30 -8.89 -17.89 -17.62
CA GLN A 30 -7.60 -17.50 -18.14
C GLN A 30 -6.87 -16.92 -16.91
N LEU A 31 -5.97 -17.71 -16.35
CA LEU A 31 -5.08 -17.23 -15.31
C LEU A 31 -4.32 -16.06 -15.93
N GLU A 32 -4.63 -14.88 -15.46
CA GLU A 32 -3.92 -13.67 -15.86
C GLU A 32 -2.46 -13.85 -15.48
N GLU A 33 -1.58 -13.89 -16.48
CA GLU A 33 -0.15 -14.02 -16.26
C GLU A 33 0.38 -12.75 -15.62
N ILE A 34 0.85 -12.87 -14.37
CA ILE A 34 1.43 -11.75 -13.65
C ILE A 34 2.88 -11.61 -14.07
N VAL A 35 3.15 -10.58 -14.87
CA VAL A 35 4.51 -10.22 -15.29
C VAL A 35 5.12 -9.26 -14.26
N VAL A 36 6.30 -9.59 -13.77
CA VAL A 36 7.05 -8.80 -12.79
C VAL A 36 8.42 -8.42 -13.32
N THR A 37 9.02 -7.43 -12.68
CA THR A 37 10.38 -6.95 -13.02
C THR A 37 11.33 -7.08 -11.83
N ALA A 38 11.01 -7.97 -10.92
CA ALA A 38 11.75 -8.22 -9.67
C ALA A 38 13.22 -8.65 -9.90
N THR A 39 13.51 -9.32 -10.99
CA THR A 39 14.87 -9.75 -11.38
C THR A 39 15.59 -8.72 -12.28
N LYS A 40 15.04 -7.49 -12.41
CA LYS A 40 15.45 -6.47 -13.39
C LYS A 40 15.26 -6.90 -14.85
N LYS A 41 14.44 -7.93 -15.06
CA LYS A 41 13.93 -8.40 -16.34
C LYS A 41 12.43 -8.59 -16.26
N SER A 42 11.74 -8.44 -17.38
CA SER A 42 10.32 -8.72 -17.46
C SER A 42 10.13 -10.24 -17.61
N GLU A 43 9.63 -10.89 -16.57
CA GLU A 43 9.45 -12.35 -16.51
C GLU A 43 8.11 -12.69 -15.87
N SER A 44 7.56 -13.86 -16.20
CA SER A 44 6.38 -14.37 -15.49
C SER A 44 6.73 -14.65 -14.03
N LEU A 45 5.84 -14.26 -13.11
CA LEU A 45 6.02 -14.53 -11.68
C LEU A 45 6.25 -16.02 -11.40
N GLN A 46 5.66 -16.90 -12.21
CA GLN A 46 5.77 -18.36 -12.06
C GLN A 46 7.14 -18.91 -12.48
N ASP A 47 7.88 -18.19 -13.32
CA ASP A 47 9.18 -18.63 -13.83
C ASP A 47 10.35 -18.19 -12.94
N ILE A 48 10.09 -17.31 -11.97
CA ILE A 48 11.14 -16.79 -11.08
C ILE A 48 11.53 -17.84 -10.04
N ALA A 49 12.80 -18.27 -10.07
CA ALA A 49 13.38 -19.11 -9.05
C ALA A 49 13.70 -18.31 -7.77
N GLY A 50 12.68 -17.92 -7.03
CA GLY A 50 12.83 -17.10 -5.84
C GLY A 50 11.52 -16.90 -5.09
N SER A 51 11.61 -16.38 -3.87
CA SER A 51 10.41 -16.03 -3.09
C SER A 51 9.95 -14.62 -3.46
N VAL A 52 9.20 -14.53 -4.54
CA VAL A 52 8.62 -13.26 -5.03
C VAL A 52 7.12 -13.32 -4.92
N GLN A 53 6.52 -12.26 -4.43
CA GLN A 53 5.07 -12.06 -4.42
C GLN A 53 4.75 -10.75 -5.13
N ALA A 54 3.67 -10.75 -5.89
CA ALA A 54 3.17 -9.56 -6.56
C ALA A 54 1.71 -9.31 -6.17
N LEU A 55 1.42 -8.08 -5.77
CA LEU A 55 0.06 -7.59 -5.56
C LEU A 55 -0.29 -6.69 -6.73
N THR A 56 -1.23 -7.11 -7.54
CA THR A 56 -1.69 -6.35 -8.72
C THR A 56 -2.56 -5.17 -8.32
N GLU A 57 -2.72 -4.18 -9.22
CA GLU A 57 -3.59 -3.02 -9.04
C GLU A 57 -5.01 -3.43 -8.60
N ASP A 58 -5.58 -4.45 -9.24
CA ASP A 58 -6.90 -5.00 -8.90
C ASP A 58 -6.95 -5.54 -7.47
N THR A 59 -5.91 -6.27 -7.04
CA THR A 59 -5.80 -6.74 -5.67
C THR A 59 -5.69 -5.60 -4.67
N LEU A 60 -4.87 -4.59 -4.97
CA LEU A 60 -4.69 -3.41 -4.12
C LEU A 60 -6.00 -2.62 -3.96
N LYS A 61 -6.72 -2.41 -5.06
CA LYS A 61 -8.02 -1.73 -5.05
C LYS A 61 -9.09 -2.51 -4.29
N LYS A 62 -9.22 -3.80 -4.55
CA LYS A 62 -10.21 -4.67 -3.85
C LYS A 62 -9.97 -4.76 -2.35
N ALA A 63 -8.71 -4.78 -1.93
CA ALA A 63 -8.31 -4.79 -0.53
C ALA A 63 -8.29 -3.39 0.12
N ASN A 64 -8.60 -2.33 -0.65
CA ASN A 64 -8.54 -0.94 -0.19
C ASN A 64 -7.19 -0.60 0.47
N VAL A 65 -6.11 -0.95 -0.19
CA VAL A 65 -4.73 -0.72 0.29
C VAL A 65 -4.39 0.76 0.15
N VAL A 66 -4.08 1.38 1.27
CA VAL A 66 -3.79 2.82 1.36
C VAL A 66 -2.31 3.07 1.61
N GLY A 67 -1.65 2.21 2.39
CA GLY A 67 -0.26 2.36 2.78
C GLY A 67 0.44 1.03 3.05
N MET A 68 1.64 1.12 3.60
CA MET A 68 2.50 -0.05 3.84
C MET A 68 1.88 -1.06 4.81
N GLU A 69 1.21 -0.60 5.83
CA GLU A 69 0.56 -1.48 6.81
C GLU A 69 -0.48 -2.39 6.18
N ASP A 70 -1.21 -1.90 5.16
CA ASP A 70 -2.28 -2.66 4.52
C ASP A 70 -1.70 -3.74 3.61
N TYR A 71 -0.74 -3.39 2.72
CA TYR A 71 -0.19 -4.41 1.84
C TYR A 71 0.72 -5.41 2.56
N ALA A 72 1.32 -5.03 3.70
CA ALA A 72 2.08 -5.96 4.52
C ALA A 72 1.21 -7.13 5.02
N LYS A 73 -0.07 -6.89 5.31
CA LYS A 73 -1.04 -7.92 5.72
C LYS A 73 -1.36 -8.91 4.59
N LEU A 74 -1.14 -8.52 3.34
CA LEU A 74 -1.39 -9.35 2.15
C LEU A 74 -0.17 -10.17 1.72
N ILE A 75 1.00 -9.93 2.31
CA ILE A 75 2.27 -10.59 1.98
C ILE A 75 2.70 -11.46 3.15
N PRO A 76 2.47 -12.80 3.11
CA PRO A 76 2.75 -13.70 4.25
C PRO A 76 4.20 -13.73 4.71
N SER A 77 5.16 -13.39 3.84
CA SER A 77 6.59 -13.36 4.17
C SER A 77 7.03 -12.05 4.84
N MET A 78 6.14 -11.06 4.90
CA MET A 78 6.40 -9.71 5.38
C MET A 78 5.58 -9.42 6.65
N SER A 79 6.16 -8.68 7.57
CA SER A 79 5.43 -7.99 8.63
C SER A 79 5.93 -6.57 8.77
N TYR A 80 5.07 -5.70 9.23
CA TYR A 80 5.33 -4.28 9.41
C TYR A 80 4.98 -3.87 10.84
N VAL A 81 5.88 -3.15 11.47
CA VAL A 81 5.65 -2.56 12.78
C VAL A 81 5.67 -1.05 12.63
N ASN A 82 4.55 -0.43 12.89
CA ASN A 82 4.41 1.02 12.86
C ASN A 82 4.91 1.60 14.19
N TYR A 83 5.94 2.45 14.14
CA TYR A 83 6.47 3.15 15.32
C TYR A 83 5.81 4.52 15.50
N THR A 84 5.64 5.23 14.40
CA THR A 84 4.97 6.53 14.35
C THR A 84 4.16 6.61 13.07
N PRO A 85 3.08 7.39 13.01
CA PRO A 85 2.30 7.55 11.79
C PRO A 85 3.20 7.86 10.58
N GLY A 86 3.04 7.08 9.51
CA GLY A 86 3.80 7.22 8.27
C GLY A 86 5.23 6.68 8.26
N THR A 87 5.68 6.03 9.36
CA THR A 87 6.99 5.38 9.40
C THR A 87 6.96 4.14 10.27
N GLY A 88 7.71 3.14 9.87
CA GLY A 88 7.77 1.89 10.61
C GLY A 88 8.93 1.02 10.15
N LYS A 89 8.93 -0.23 10.56
CA LYS A 89 9.97 -1.19 10.24
C LYS A 89 9.40 -2.40 9.52
N VAL A 90 10.08 -2.78 8.46
CA VAL A 90 9.74 -3.96 7.67
C VAL A 90 10.57 -5.15 8.10
N TYR A 91 9.91 -6.28 8.28
CA TYR A 91 10.52 -7.57 8.58
C TYR A 91 10.18 -8.56 7.46
N PHE A 92 11.18 -9.17 6.87
CA PHE A 92 11.00 -10.33 6.02
C PHE A 92 11.38 -11.59 6.77
N ARG A 93 10.44 -12.54 6.91
CA ARG A 93 10.65 -13.82 7.64
C ARG A 93 11.19 -13.62 9.06
N GLY A 94 10.78 -12.56 9.73
CA GLY A 94 11.23 -12.20 11.07
C GLY A 94 12.62 -11.59 11.16
N ILE A 95 13.26 -11.29 10.02
CA ILE A 95 14.60 -10.67 9.98
C ILE A 95 14.43 -9.18 9.73
N ALA A 96 14.92 -8.36 10.64
CA ALA A 96 15.16 -6.94 10.47
C ALA A 96 16.35 -6.51 11.30
N ASP A 97 16.93 -5.37 10.99
CA ASP A 97 17.87 -4.71 11.86
C ASP A 97 17.11 -4.12 13.07
N ASP A 98 17.58 -4.41 14.28
CA ASP A 98 16.90 -4.02 15.54
C ASP A 98 17.30 -2.63 16.05
N ASN A 99 18.08 -1.92 15.30
CA ASN A 99 18.55 -0.63 15.78
C ASN A 99 17.54 0.49 15.43
N GLY A 100 16.54 0.70 16.30
CA GLY A 100 15.54 1.77 16.17
C GLY A 100 16.12 3.19 16.22
N THR A 101 17.38 3.35 15.84
CA THR A 101 18.08 4.63 15.74
C THR A 101 18.31 4.97 14.27
N PHE A 102 18.24 6.25 13.94
CA PHE A 102 18.55 6.81 12.61
C PHE A 102 20.02 6.60 12.15
N ILE A 103 20.74 5.73 12.82
CA ILE A 103 22.18 5.49 12.60
C ILE A 103 22.41 4.26 11.72
N SER A 104 21.47 3.31 11.69
CA SER A 104 21.58 2.09 10.88
C SER A 104 20.76 2.18 9.61
N GLU A 105 21.25 1.54 8.56
CA GLU A 105 20.47 1.32 7.36
C GLU A 105 19.37 0.28 7.62
N GLU A 106 18.22 0.43 6.94
CA GLU A 106 17.21 -0.60 6.94
C GLU A 106 17.73 -1.90 6.32
N SER A 107 17.29 -3.04 6.84
CA SER A 107 17.62 -4.34 6.27
C SER A 107 16.76 -4.72 5.08
N SER A 108 15.68 -3.99 4.84
CA SER A 108 14.75 -4.17 3.71
C SER A 108 14.81 -2.98 2.78
N ALA A 109 15.18 -3.19 1.53
CA ALA A 109 15.22 -2.14 0.53
C ALA A 109 13.80 -1.75 0.07
N LEU A 110 13.54 -0.45 -0.07
CA LEU A 110 12.31 0.10 -0.59
C LEU A 110 12.58 0.91 -1.85
N TYR A 111 11.83 0.59 -2.91
CA TYR A 111 11.95 1.23 -4.21
C TYR A 111 10.59 1.78 -4.68
N LEU A 112 10.62 2.99 -5.23
CA LEU A 112 9.54 3.53 -6.04
C LEU A 112 10.00 3.47 -7.51
N ASN A 113 9.38 2.61 -8.29
CA ASN A 113 9.87 2.22 -9.63
C ASN A 113 11.33 1.71 -9.56
N GLU A 114 12.26 2.40 -10.19
CA GLU A 114 13.70 2.08 -10.14
C GLU A 114 14.47 2.94 -9.13
N GLN A 115 13.82 3.90 -8.49
CA GLN A 115 14.45 4.80 -7.55
C GLN A 115 14.46 4.22 -6.13
N PRO A 116 15.61 4.02 -5.49
CA PRO A 116 15.65 3.67 -4.08
C PRO A 116 15.14 4.83 -3.22
N ILE A 117 14.22 4.53 -2.33
CA ILE A 117 13.65 5.47 -1.36
C ILE A 117 13.82 4.97 0.08
N THR A 118 14.70 4.01 0.28
CA THR A 118 15.07 3.50 1.60
C THR A 118 15.66 4.62 2.44
N GLN A 119 15.18 4.78 3.65
CA GLN A 119 15.68 5.76 4.60
C GLN A 119 16.47 5.06 5.72
N ALA A 120 17.37 5.77 6.37
CA ALA A 120 18.07 5.24 7.53
C ALA A 120 17.11 5.07 8.72
N GLY A 121 17.09 3.89 9.30
CA GLY A 121 16.38 3.58 10.54
C GLY A 121 14.89 3.31 10.42
N MET A 122 14.22 3.69 9.35
CA MET A 122 12.77 3.51 9.18
C MET A 122 12.36 3.43 7.71
N ALA A 123 11.41 2.56 7.41
CA ALA A 123 10.78 2.50 6.09
C ALA A 123 9.76 3.64 5.95
N ALA A 124 9.87 4.41 4.87
CA ALA A 124 8.91 5.45 4.54
C ALA A 124 7.60 4.83 4.06
N ASP A 125 6.47 5.29 4.58
CA ASP A 125 5.16 4.87 4.10
C ASP A 125 4.77 5.73 2.88
N VAL A 126 4.72 5.08 1.73
CA VAL A 126 4.30 5.69 0.46
C VAL A 126 2.81 5.48 0.27
N ARG A 127 2.08 6.57 0.00
CA ARG A 127 0.64 6.48 -0.29
C ARG A 127 0.39 5.73 -1.60
N MET A 128 -0.51 4.74 -1.57
CA MET A 128 -0.80 3.85 -2.69
C MET A 128 -1.78 4.49 -3.68
N VAL A 129 -1.36 5.56 -4.36
CA VAL A 129 -2.14 6.23 -5.40
C VAL A 129 -1.52 5.93 -6.75
N ASP A 130 -2.34 5.46 -7.69
CA ASP A 130 -1.93 5.15 -9.07
C ASP A 130 -0.77 4.14 -9.15
N VAL A 131 -0.85 3.10 -8.32
CA VAL A 131 0.11 2.00 -8.26
C VAL A 131 -0.37 0.86 -9.15
N ASN A 132 0.50 0.41 -10.05
CA ASN A 132 0.26 -0.72 -10.94
C ASN A 132 0.37 -2.06 -10.19
N ARG A 133 1.43 -2.20 -9.39
CA ARG A 133 1.66 -3.39 -8.57
C ARG A 133 2.71 -3.14 -7.50
N ILE A 134 2.72 -4.01 -6.50
CA ILE A 134 3.79 -4.11 -5.50
C ILE A 134 4.46 -5.46 -5.69
N GLU A 135 5.78 -5.46 -5.79
CA GLU A 135 6.60 -6.66 -5.83
C GLU A 135 7.39 -6.78 -4.52
N ALA A 136 7.25 -7.90 -3.82
CA ALA A 136 7.97 -8.18 -2.58
C ALA A 136 8.88 -9.40 -2.76
N LEU A 137 10.15 -9.19 -2.56
CA LEU A 137 11.20 -10.21 -2.69
C LEU A 137 11.70 -10.56 -1.30
N ALA A 138 11.42 -11.76 -0.81
CA ALA A 138 11.85 -12.19 0.50
C ALA A 138 13.19 -12.95 0.42
N GLY A 139 14.14 -12.52 1.24
CA GLY A 139 15.50 -13.04 1.31
C GLY A 139 16.53 -12.06 0.73
N PRO A 140 17.83 -12.34 0.85
CA PRO A 140 18.89 -11.44 0.44
C PRO A 140 18.82 -11.07 -1.04
N GLN A 141 18.79 -9.78 -1.35
CA GLN A 141 18.70 -9.23 -2.69
C GLN A 141 19.83 -8.23 -3.02
N GLY A 142 20.90 -8.21 -2.21
CA GLY A 142 21.97 -7.23 -2.30
C GLY A 142 22.65 -7.13 -3.67
N THR A 143 22.70 -8.21 -4.45
CA THR A 143 23.31 -8.22 -5.79
C THR A 143 22.57 -7.34 -6.78
N LEU A 144 21.22 -7.28 -6.71
CA LEU A 144 20.38 -6.52 -7.64
C LEU A 144 19.90 -5.17 -7.06
N TYR A 145 19.80 -5.10 -5.73
CA TYR A 145 19.19 -3.98 -5.04
C TYR A 145 20.16 -3.24 -4.10
N GLY A 146 21.43 -3.65 -4.05
CA GLY A 146 22.48 -2.96 -3.30
C GLY A 146 22.34 -3.08 -1.79
N SER A 147 22.77 -2.03 -1.07
CA SER A 147 22.67 -1.94 0.37
C SER A 147 21.21 -1.98 0.83
N SER A 148 20.98 -2.26 2.11
CA SER A 148 19.63 -2.35 2.70
C SER A 148 18.74 -3.48 2.16
N ALA A 149 19.24 -4.36 1.28
CA ALA A 149 18.49 -5.50 0.74
C ALA A 149 18.91 -6.85 1.36
N GLN A 150 19.21 -6.88 2.65
CA GLN A 150 19.69 -8.07 3.37
C GLN A 150 18.57 -9.05 3.69
N SER A 151 17.42 -8.55 4.13
CA SER A 151 16.25 -9.35 4.46
C SER A 151 15.27 -9.49 3.30
N GLY A 152 15.25 -8.50 2.40
CA GLY A 152 14.37 -8.47 1.25
C GLY A 152 14.34 -7.12 0.55
N ALA A 153 13.48 -7.03 -0.47
CA ALA A 153 13.23 -5.78 -1.18
C ALA A 153 11.73 -5.64 -1.49
N ILE A 154 11.23 -4.42 -1.41
CA ILE A 154 9.88 -4.02 -1.81
C ILE A 154 10.01 -3.04 -2.97
N ARG A 155 9.26 -3.28 -4.02
CA ARG A 155 9.17 -2.40 -5.17
C ARG A 155 7.73 -1.98 -5.38
N ILE A 156 7.49 -0.69 -5.33
CA ILE A 156 6.22 -0.06 -5.66
C ILE A 156 6.33 0.40 -7.11
N ILE A 157 5.59 -0.22 -8.01
CA ILE A 157 5.60 0.08 -9.44
C ILE A 157 4.35 0.90 -9.75
N THR A 158 4.54 2.11 -10.26
CA THR A 158 3.45 3.01 -10.60
C THR A 158 2.96 2.80 -12.03
N ASN A 159 1.73 3.26 -12.33
CA ASN A 159 1.25 3.28 -13.71
C ASN A 159 2.03 4.29 -14.53
N LYS A 160 2.42 3.88 -15.74
CA LYS A 160 3.15 4.71 -16.70
C LYS A 160 2.19 5.59 -17.49
N PRO A 161 2.70 6.70 -18.09
CA PRO A 161 1.96 7.41 -19.13
C PRO A 161 1.57 6.48 -20.27
N ASP A 162 0.35 6.64 -20.79
CA ASP A 162 -0.21 5.86 -21.90
C ASP A 162 -0.42 6.79 -23.11
N THR A 163 0.18 6.42 -24.24
CA THR A 163 0.07 7.17 -25.49
C THR A 163 -1.19 6.88 -26.26
N SER A 164 -1.97 5.84 -25.87
CA SER A 164 -3.12 5.37 -26.61
C SER A 164 -4.39 6.19 -26.34
N GLU A 165 -4.63 6.62 -25.09
CA GLU A 165 -5.88 7.28 -24.74
C GLU A 165 -5.73 8.32 -23.61
N PHE A 166 -6.63 9.32 -23.67
CA PHE A 166 -6.82 10.23 -22.55
C PHE A 166 -7.64 9.54 -21.46
N SER A 167 -7.17 9.65 -20.21
CA SER A 167 -7.94 9.19 -19.07
C SER A 167 -7.83 10.15 -17.89
N ALA A 168 -8.91 10.26 -17.13
CA ALA A 168 -8.94 11.02 -15.90
C ALA A 168 -9.77 10.25 -14.86
N VAL A 169 -9.20 10.05 -13.68
CA VAL A 169 -9.85 9.36 -12.57
C VAL A 169 -9.71 10.23 -11.33
N GLY A 170 -10.77 10.29 -10.54
CA GLY A 170 -10.77 10.96 -9.24
C GLY A 170 -11.41 10.05 -8.21
N ASP A 171 -10.77 9.90 -7.06
CA ASP A 171 -11.25 9.12 -5.95
C ASP A 171 -11.42 10.02 -4.72
N MET A 172 -12.47 9.74 -3.96
CA MET A 172 -12.77 10.42 -2.71
C MET A 172 -13.25 9.40 -1.68
N THR A 173 -12.61 9.37 -0.54
CA THR A 173 -13.03 8.56 0.60
C THR A 173 -13.25 9.45 1.81
N LEU A 174 -14.38 9.27 2.47
CA LEU A 174 -14.70 9.90 3.76
C LEU A 174 -14.90 8.78 4.78
N LYS A 175 -14.25 8.90 5.94
CA LYS A 175 -14.38 7.96 7.05
C LYS A 175 -14.85 8.74 8.28
N MET A 176 -15.83 8.19 8.98
CA MET A 176 -16.33 8.75 10.24
C MET A 176 -16.04 7.74 11.35
N MET A 177 -15.44 8.23 12.42
CA MET A 177 -15.25 7.46 13.64
C MET A 177 -16.34 7.88 14.66
N GLY A 178 -16.81 6.93 15.46
CA GLY A 178 -17.82 7.23 16.48
C GLY A 178 -17.29 8.09 17.62
N GLU A 179 -16.01 7.87 17.97
CA GLU A 179 -15.21 8.69 18.87
C GLU A 179 -13.91 8.98 18.14
N GLY A 180 -13.61 10.26 17.92
CA GLY A 180 -12.47 10.72 17.13
C GLY A 180 -12.86 11.64 15.98
N GLU A 181 -11.86 12.22 15.35
CA GLU A 181 -12.03 13.12 14.19
C GLU A 181 -12.35 12.33 12.90
N SER A 182 -13.06 12.98 11.99
CA SER A 182 -13.33 12.42 10.67
C SER A 182 -12.07 12.43 9.81
N SER A 183 -11.94 11.41 8.94
CA SER A 183 -10.84 11.29 7.99
C SER A 183 -11.31 11.51 6.56
N TYR A 184 -10.43 12.00 5.71
CA TYR A 184 -10.69 12.11 4.28
C TYR A 184 -9.47 11.73 3.46
N ASP A 185 -9.73 11.28 2.24
CA ASP A 185 -8.73 10.98 1.22
C ASP A 185 -9.25 11.44 -0.13
N PHE A 186 -8.48 12.27 -0.81
CA PHE A 186 -8.75 12.74 -2.17
C PHE A 186 -7.56 12.42 -3.05
N SER A 187 -7.79 11.79 -4.18
CA SER A 187 -6.78 11.60 -5.20
C SER A 187 -7.31 11.87 -6.59
N GLY A 188 -6.42 12.25 -7.48
CA GLY A 188 -6.73 12.48 -8.88
C GLY A 188 -5.57 12.07 -9.77
N VAL A 189 -5.91 11.45 -10.88
CA VAL A 189 -4.99 10.97 -11.92
C VAL A 189 -5.47 11.48 -13.27
N VAL A 190 -4.56 12.05 -14.04
CA VAL A 190 -4.84 12.47 -15.41
C VAL A 190 -3.73 11.96 -16.32
N ASN A 191 -4.10 11.25 -17.37
CA ASN A 191 -3.22 10.80 -18.44
C ASN A 191 -3.54 11.53 -19.73
N VAL A 192 -2.55 12.16 -20.34
CA VAL A 192 -2.72 12.96 -21.55
C VAL A 192 -1.76 12.46 -22.62
N PRO A 193 -2.22 11.78 -23.67
CA PRO A 193 -1.41 11.54 -24.85
C PRO A 193 -1.22 12.87 -25.60
N ILE A 194 0.03 13.26 -25.81
CA ILE A 194 0.38 14.49 -26.49
C ILE A 194 0.60 14.22 -27.97
N THR A 195 1.26 13.09 -28.27
CA THR A 195 1.48 12.57 -29.62
C THR A 195 1.34 11.05 -29.58
N ASP A 196 1.39 10.40 -30.75
CA ASP A 196 1.32 8.93 -30.85
C ASP A 196 2.43 8.21 -30.08
N ASN A 197 3.50 8.91 -29.74
CA ASN A 197 4.66 8.35 -29.05
C ASN A 197 5.07 9.12 -27.79
N PHE A 198 4.31 10.12 -27.36
CA PHE A 198 4.60 10.88 -26.15
C PHE A 198 3.35 11.13 -25.32
N ALA A 199 3.38 10.75 -24.07
CA ALA A 199 2.31 10.99 -23.11
C ALA A 199 2.84 11.55 -21.78
N ILE A 200 1.96 12.25 -21.08
CA ILE A 200 2.18 12.78 -19.72
C ILE A 200 1.12 12.20 -18.80
N ARG A 201 1.55 11.79 -17.61
CA ARG A 201 0.66 11.35 -16.52
C ARG A 201 0.91 12.18 -15.28
N ALA A 202 -0.13 12.80 -14.75
CA ALA A 202 -0.09 13.60 -13.53
C ALA A 202 -0.97 12.96 -12.47
N VAL A 203 -0.46 12.91 -11.25
CA VAL A 203 -1.14 12.35 -10.06
C VAL A 203 -1.03 13.37 -8.95
N GLY A 204 -2.12 13.57 -8.21
CA GLY A 204 -2.13 14.40 -7.01
C GLY A 204 -2.99 13.75 -5.93
N PHE A 205 -2.62 13.91 -4.67
CA PHE A 205 -3.41 13.41 -3.55
C PHE A 205 -3.25 14.27 -2.30
N THR A 206 -4.27 14.24 -1.46
CA THR A 206 -4.25 14.76 -0.09
C THR A 206 -5.14 13.91 0.79
N ALA A 207 -4.66 13.57 1.97
CA ALA A 207 -5.37 12.76 2.91
C ALA A 207 -5.12 13.25 4.35
N GLU A 208 -6.12 13.07 5.18
CA GLU A 208 -6.05 13.31 6.61
C GLU A 208 -6.73 12.14 7.32
N ASP A 209 -5.96 11.42 8.12
CA ASP A 209 -6.46 10.42 9.05
C ASP A 209 -6.63 11.13 10.40
N GLY A 210 -7.88 11.30 10.82
CA GLY A 210 -8.26 12.04 12.02
C GLY A 210 -7.75 11.38 13.28
N GLY A 211 -7.47 12.21 14.28
CA GLY A 211 -7.03 11.76 15.59
C GLY A 211 -8.12 11.01 16.35
N PHE A 212 -7.69 10.21 17.32
CA PHE A 212 -8.59 9.42 18.19
C PHE A 212 -7.99 9.19 19.60
N ILE A 213 -6.91 9.86 19.93
CA ILE A 213 -6.25 9.75 21.23
C ILE A 213 -6.48 11.03 22.01
N ASP A 214 -7.05 10.90 23.20
CA ASP A 214 -7.26 12.04 24.09
C ASP A 214 -6.07 12.20 25.03
N VAL A 215 -5.60 13.41 25.16
CA VAL A 215 -4.65 13.81 26.21
C VAL A 215 -5.45 14.31 27.39
N VAL A 216 -5.60 13.46 28.40
CA VAL A 216 -6.37 13.76 29.60
C VAL A 216 -5.48 14.37 30.69
N ASP A 217 -6.08 15.13 31.59
CA ASP A 217 -5.38 15.64 32.77
C ASP A 217 -4.92 14.48 33.66
N GLY A 218 -3.67 14.48 34.07
CA GLY A 218 -3.08 13.40 34.85
C GLY A 218 -1.73 13.78 35.46
N GLN A 219 -1.28 12.95 36.40
CA GLN A 219 0.06 13.05 36.96
C GLN A 219 0.94 11.97 36.35
N SER A 220 2.01 12.34 35.65
CA SER A 220 3.00 11.38 35.21
C SER A 220 4.18 11.34 36.13
N ALA A 221 4.51 10.16 36.64
CA ALA A 221 5.76 9.92 37.33
C ALA A 221 6.86 9.73 36.28
N ARG A 222 7.66 10.75 36.06
CA ARG A 222 8.80 10.67 35.15
C ARG A 222 9.85 9.75 35.76
N PHE A 223 10.43 8.86 34.96
CA PHE A 223 11.46 7.88 35.34
C PHE A 223 12.41 8.34 36.46
N GLY A 224 12.30 7.73 37.63
CA GLY A 224 13.31 7.78 38.72
C GLY A 224 13.52 9.12 39.41
N LEU A 225 12.81 10.16 39.05
CA LEU A 225 12.84 11.44 39.75
C LEU A 225 11.50 11.64 40.46
N ASN A 226 11.54 11.74 41.78
CA ASN A 226 10.38 12.05 42.63
C ASN A 226 9.82 13.48 42.36
N ASN A 227 9.64 13.83 41.12
CA ASN A 227 9.01 15.08 40.75
C ASN A 227 7.56 14.78 40.33
N ASN A 228 6.64 15.11 41.22
CA ASN A 228 5.27 15.43 40.90
C ASN A 228 5.27 16.56 39.88
N SER A 229 5.61 16.27 38.64
CA SER A 229 5.35 17.22 37.54
C SER A 229 3.87 17.21 37.28
N THR A 230 3.18 18.18 37.84
CA THR A 230 1.82 18.49 37.52
C THR A 230 1.74 18.65 35.99
N PHE A 231 0.97 17.82 35.35
CA PHE A 231 0.72 17.94 33.91
C PHE A 231 0.14 19.33 33.65
N ASN A 232 0.67 20.03 32.67
CA ASN A 232 0.19 21.38 32.36
C ASN A 232 -1.21 21.26 31.71
N PRO A 233 -2.29 21.74 32.33
CA PRO A 233 -3.63 21.64 31.77
C PRO A 233 -3.80 22.31 30.40
N SER A 234 -2.84 23.14 29.98
CA SER A 234 -2.84 23.72 28.63
C SER A 234 -2.53 22.73 27.52
N VAL A 235 -2.16 21.48 27.85
CA VAL A 235 -1.85 20.41 26.89
C VAL A 235 -2.96 19.35 26.80
N VAL A 236 -4.03 19.47 27.61
CA VAL A 236 -5.22 18.63 27.48
C VAL A 236 -5.90 18.92 26.16
N ARG A 237 -6.00 17.93 25.32
CA ARG A 237 -6.63 18.01 23.99
C ARG A 237 -7.28 16.68 23.64
N ASP A 238 -8.40 16.75 22.98
CA ASP A 238 -9.07 15.60 22.44
C ASP A 238 -8.54 15.30 21.02
N ASP A 239 -8.69 14.05 20.58
CA ASP A 239 -8.47 13.60 19.22
C ASP A 239 -7.10 13.94 18.64
N VAL A 240 -6.03 13.85 19.43
CA VAL A 240 -4.66 13.99 18.94
C VAL A 240 -4.25 12.76 18.12
N ASN A 241 -3.06 12.78 17.53
CA ASN A 241 -2.47 11.82 16.60
C ASN A 241 -3.04 11.86 15.16
N THR A 242 -3.52 13.03 14.76
CA THR A 242 -3.89 13.26 13.34
C THR A 242 -2.68 13.05 12.45
N PHE A 243 -2.88 12.32 11.35
CA PHE A 243 -1.86 12.10 10.34
C PHE A 243 -2.30 12.69 8.99
N LYS A 244 -1.47 13.57 8.43
CA LYS A 244 -1.71 14.22 7.14
C LYS A 244 -0.68 13.76 6.12
N SER A 245 -1.14 13.41 4.94
CA SER A 245 -0.29 13.05 3.80
C SER A 245 -0.74 13.82 2.57
N SER A 246 0.19 14.40 1.84
CA SER A 246 -0.09 15.05 0.56
C SER A 246 1.07 14.88 -0.38
N GLY A 247 0.80 14.80 -1.66
CA GLY A 247 1.85 14.62 -2.64
C GLY A 247 1.34 14.59 -4.06
N GLY A 248 2.26 14.27 -4.94
CA GLY A 248 1.94 14.13 -6.35
C GLY A 248 3.09 13.54 -7.13
N ARG A 249 2.78 13.15 -8.34
CA ARG A 249 3.71 12.60 -9.31
C ARG A 249 3.44 13.20 -10.69
N LEU A 250 4.50 13.50 -11.41
CA LEU A 250 4.44 13.91 -12.81
C LEU A 250 5.40 13.01 -13.58
N ALA A 251 4.90 12.31 -14.57
CA ALA A 251 5.67 11.41 -15.42
C ALA A 251 5.47 11.78 -16.89
N GLY A 252 6.55 11.73 -17.66
CA GLY A 252 6.53 11.87 -19.11
C GLY A 252 7.21 10.66 -19.73
N GLN A 253 6.55 10.01 -20.69
CA GLN A 253 7.08 8.86 -21.41
C GLN A 253 7.15 9.15 -22.90
N TRP A 254 8.28 8.84 -23.49
CA TRP A 254 8.52 8.91 -24.92
C TRP A 254 8.84 7.50 -25.43
N ASP A 255 7.95 6.95 -26.22
CA ASP A 255 8.10 5.65 -26.85
C ASP A 255 8.95 5.75 -28.13
N MET A 256 9.83 4.80 -28.33
CA MET A 256 10.71 4.66 -29.48
C MET A 256 10.66 3.23 -30.00
N ASP A 257 11.21 3.00 -31.20
CA ASP A 257 11.19 1.68 -31.84
C ASP A 257 11.81 0.56 -30.96
N ASP A 258 12.85 0.87 -30.21
CA ASP A 258 13.60 -0.10 -29.40
C ASP A 258 13.37 0.04 -27.87
N GLY A 259 12.41 0.86 -27.45
CA GLY A 259 12.16 1.07 -26.01
C GLY A 259 11.47 2.40 -25.71
N TYR A 260 11.66 2.90 -24.52
CA TYR A 260 11.08 4.17 -24.10
C TYR A 260 12.02 4.93 -23.15
N TYR A 261 11.89 6.26 -23.15
CA TYR A 261 12.39 7.11 -22.08
C TYR A 261 11.26 7.48 -21.14
N LEU A 262 11.45 7.26 -19.84
CA LEU A 262 10.56 7.68 -18.78
C LEU A 262 11.28 8.67 -17.87
N VAL A 263 10.71 9.85 -17.72
CA VAL A 263 11.13 10.85 -16.73
C VAL A 263 10.02 11.00 -15.72
N GLU A 264 10.36 10.86 -14.44
CA GLU A 264 9.39 10.93 -13.36
C GLU A 264 9.89 11.82 -12.23
N LEU A 265 9.00 12.66 -11.72
CA LEU A 265 9.17 13.43 -10.49
C LEU A 265 8.05 13.05 -9.52
N ALA A 266 8.40 12.60 -8.33
CA ALA A 266 7.46 12.29 -7.27
C ALA A 266 7.82 13.05 -6.00
N THR A 267 6.81 13.47 -5.27
CA THR A 267 6.95 14.13 -3.97
C THR A 267 5.84 13.70 -3.03
N GLN A 268 6.19 13.49 -1.78
CA GLN A 268 5.23 13.24 -0.70
C GLN A 268 5.69 13.97 0.56
N LYS A 269 4.73 14.56 1.25
CA LYS A 269 4.92 15.18 2.55
C LYS A 269 3.96 14.52 3.53
N ASN A 270 4.52 13.99 4.62
CA ASN A 270 3.80 13.44 5.75
C ASN A 270 3.97 14.36 6.96
N SER A 271 2.91 14.49 7.76
CA SER A 271 2.92 15.25 9.00
C SER A 271 2.06 14.53 10.02
N ALA A 272 2.59 14.26 11.18
CA ALA A 272 1.86 13.67 12.30
C ALA A 272 1.73 14.68 13.43
N ASP A 273 0.57 14.74 14.05
CA ASP A 273 0.34 15.49 15.27
C ASP A 273 0.45 14.54 16.47
N GLY A 274 1.49 14.73 17.24
CA GLY A 274 1.72 13.99 18.47
C GLY A 274 2.36 12.62 18.33
N TYR A 275 3.21 12.30 19.33
CA TYR A 275 3.72 10.95 19.57
C TYR A 275 3.01 10.38 20.77
N SER A 276 2.47 9.18 20.69
CA SER A 276 2.03 8.48 21.88
C SER A 276 3.13 7.56 22.39
N TYR A 277 3.69 7.87 23.57
CA TYR A 277 4.54 6.97 24.29
C TYR A 277 3.75 6.20 25.32
N PHE A 278 4.09 4.94 25.47
CA PHE A 278 3.60 4.13 26.55
C PHE A 278 4.47 4.38 27.79
N ASP A 279 3.86 4.85 28.87
CA ASP A 279 4.54 4.96 30.18
C ASP A 279 4.15 3.77 31.08
N PRO A 280 5.02 2.76 31.22
CA PRO A 280 4.73 1.59 32.02
C PRO A 280 4.67 1.89 33.54
N SER A 281 5.06 3.08 33.99
CA SER A 281 5.03 3.47 35.40
C SER A 281 3.67 3.94 35.87
N VAL A 282 2.76 4.26 34.95
CA VAL A 282 1.40 4.71 35.22
C VAL A 282 0.43 3.54 35.19
N GLY A 283 0.63 2.49 35.92
CA GLY A 283 -0.22 1.31 36.22
C GLY A 283 -1.44 0.94 35.38
N ASP A 284 -2.04 1.85 34.68
CA ASP A 284 -3.18 1.69 33.77
C ASP A 284 -2.80 2.17 32.37
N LEU A 285 -2.12 1.38 31.60
CA LEU A 285 -1.91 1.49 30.13
C LEU A 285 -2.26 2.86 29.49
N GLN A 286 -2.03 3.96 30.20
CA GLN A 286 -2.34 5.30 29.71
C GLN A 286 -1.27 5.72 28.70
N ARG A 287 -1.69 6.13 27.52
CA ARG A 287 -0.80 6.71 26.54
C ARG A 287 -0.53 8.16 26.90
N VAL A 288 0.74 8.53 26.98
CA VAL A 288 1.16 9.91 27.17
C VAL A 288 1.73 10.40 25.85
N SER A 289 1.12 11.45 25.30
CA SER A 289 1.64 12.09 24.07
C SER A 289 2.52 13.28 24.47
N PHE A 290 3.67 13.40 23.83
CA PHE A 290 4.58 14.54 23.95
C PHE A 290 4.60 15.32 22.63
N TYR A 291 4.60 16.63 22.71
CA TYR A 291 4.67 17.56 21.58
C TYR A 291 6.02 18.27 21.57
#